data_71bdfc7617258244ffbe06eba25f240e
#
_entry.id   71bdfc7617258244ffbe06eba25f240e
#
_cell.length_a   1.000
_cell.length_b   1.000
_cell.length_c   1.000
_cell.angle_alpha   90.00
_cell.angle_beta   90.00
_cell.angle_gamma   90.00
#
_symmetry.space_group_name_H-M   'P 1'
#
loop_
_entity.id
_entity.type
_entity.pdbx_description
1 polymer ?
#
loop_
_entity_poly.entity_id
_entity_poly.type
_entity_poly.pdbx_seq_one_letter_code
_entity_poly.pdbx_strand_id
1 'polypeptide(L)'
;IFKKIHDGLINAFGGEVGEFILGGAPVNPDIEKWFKKIKLPYTVGYGMTEATPLLAYAGSSEYVAGSCGKPVDCAVVRIDSDDPQHIVGEIQAKGDNICLGYYKNPEASADAFTEDGFLRTGDLGLFDADGNLYIKGRSKSMILSANGQNIYPEEVEAVVNSQPYVQESVVVDRASKLVALVYLDQEALRKDGLDQEEVSDLPERIRINSDRQLPNYSQIAKVEIVDQPFEKTPKMSIKRFLYK
;
A
#
# COMPACT_ATOMS: atom_id res chain seq x y z
N ILE A 1 -19.61 -23.03 -4.72
CA ILE A 1 -19.52 -21.90 -3.79
C ILE A 1 -18.88 -20.69 -4.49
N PHE A 2 -17.67 -20.78 -5.00
CA PHE A 2 -16.94 -19.65 -5.61
C PHE A 2 -17.68 -19.00 -6.78
N LYS A 3 -18.30 -19.79 -7.67
CA LYS A 3 -19.13 -19.25 -8.75
C LYS A 3 -20.30 -18.42 -8.23
N LYS A 4 -20.99 -18.88 -7.17
CA LYS A 4 -22.11 -18.12 -6.58
C LYS A 4 -21.66 -16.79 -5.99
N ILE A 5 -20.44 -16.74 -5.38
CA ILE A 5 -19.87 -15.50 -4.87
C ILE A 5 -19.50 -14.57 -6.03
N HIS A 6 -18.86 -15.09 -7.08
CA HIS A 6 -18.58 -14.35 -8.31
C HIS A 6 -19.86 -13.72 -8.88
N ASP A 7 -20.84 -14.58 -9.19
CA ASP A 7 -22.12 -14.15 -9.80
C ASP A 7 -22.84 -13.11 -8.91
N GLY A 8 -22.79 -13.31 -7.57
CA GLY A 8 -23.35 -12.38 -6.61
C GLY A 8 -22.68 -11.00 -6.64
N LEU A 9 -21.34 -10.96 -6.71
CA LEU A 9 -20.59 -9.71 -6.82
C LEU A 9 -20.86 -9.02 -8.16
N ILE A 10 -20.76 -9.73 -9.29
CA ILE A 10 -21.05 -9.16 -10.61
C ILE A 10 -22.48 -8.61 -10.66
N ASN A 11 -23.46 -9.34 -10.13
CA ASN A 11 -24.86 -8.88 -10.09
C ASN A 11 -25.08 -7.65 -9.19
N ALA A 12 -24.33 -7.55 -8.07
CA ALA A 12 -24.40 -6.38 -7.19
C ALA A 12 -23.96 -5.09 -7.91
N PHE A 13 -23.15 -5.21 -8.96
CA PHE A 13 -22.72 -4.10 -9.82
C PHE A 13 -23.45 -4.07 -11.18
N GLY A 14 -24.63 -4.67 -11.28
CA GLY A 14 -25.49 -4.58 -12.46
C GLY A 14 -25.37 -5.73 -13.46
N GLY A 15 -24.50 -6.71 -13.24
CA GLY A 15 -24.40 -7.95 -14.02
C GLY A 15 -23.52 -7.87 -15.28
N GLU A 16 -23.11 -6.67 -15.70
CA GLU A 16 -22.37 -6.41 -16.97
C GLU A 16 -20.94 -5.89 -16.73
N VAL A 17 -20.36 -6.15 -15.55
CA VAL A 17 -19.01 -5.66 -15.23
C VAL A 17 -17.95 -6.41 -16.02
N GLY A 18 -17.21 -5.69 -16.86
CA GLY A 18 -16.08 -6.23 -17.60
C GLY A 18 -14.81 -6.29 -16.76
N GLU A 19 -14.60 -5.31 -15.88
CA GLU A 19 -13.39 -5.19 -15.06
C GLU A 19 -13.62 -4.29 -13.84
N PHE A 20 -12.97 -4.64 -12.73
CA PHE A 20 -12.85 -3.79 -11.54
C PHE A 20 -11.44 -3.21 -11.48
N ILE A 21 -11.32 -1.89 -11.59
CA ILE A 21 -10.03 -1.20 -11.44
C ILE A 21 -9.94 -0.65 -10.02
N LEU A 22 -8.99 -1.17 -9.26
CA LEU A 22 -8.72 -0.77 -7.89
C LEU A 22 -7.56 0.24 -7.88
N GLY A 23 -7.67 1.27 -7.08
CA GLY A 23 -6.62 2.29 -6.99
C GLY A 23 -6.71 3.11 -5.71
N GLY A 24 -5.68 3.94 -5.46
CA GLY A 24 -5.63 4.85 -4.34
C GLY A 24 -5.08 4.27 -3.04
N ALA A 25 -5.01 2.94 -2.90
CA ALA A 25 -4.39 2.24 -1.78
C ALA A 25 -3.90 0.84 -2.21
N PRO A 26 -2.90 0.27 -1.51
CA PRO A 26 -2.51 -1.11 -1.71
C PRO A 26 -3.66 -2.08 -1.43
N VAL A 27 -3.78 -3.12 -2.24
CA VAL A 27 -4.75 -4.20 -1.99
C VAL A 27 -4.10 -5.26 -1.10
N ASN A 28 -4.85 -5.74 -0.11
CA ASN A 28 -4.38 -6.80 0.77
C ASN A 28 -4.12 -8.09 -0.06
N PRO A 29 -2.92 -8.71 0.05
CA PRO A 29 -2.57 -9.90 -0.73
C PRO A 29 -3.52 -11.09 -0.55
N ASP A 30 -4.13 -11.25 0.62
CA ASP A 30 -5.10 -12.33 0.86
C ASP A 30 -6.42 -12.06 0.15
N ILE A 31 -6.83 -10.80 0.04
CA ILE A 31 -7.99 -10.40 -0.78
C ILE A 31 -7.70 -10.67 -2.26
N GLU A 32 -6.51 -10.38 -2.76
CA GLU A 32 -6.13 -10.72 -4.14
C GLU A 32 -6.17 -12.23 -4.41
N LYS A 33 -5.70 -13.06 -3.46
CA LYS A 33 -5.83 -14.52 -3.53
C LYS A 33 -7.31 -14.95 -3.63
N TRP A 34 -8.19 -14.27 -2.89
CA TRP A 34 -9.62 -14.49 -2.96
C TRP A 34 -10.21 -14.10 -4.31
N PHE A 35 -9.88 -12.92 -4.84
CA PHE A 35 -10.32 -12.47 -6.15
C PHE A 35 -9.94 -13.47 -7.25
N LYS A 36 -8.71 -13.99 -7.19
CA LYS A 36 -8.26 -15.07 -8.10
C LYS A 36 -9.10 -16.34 -7.95
N LYS A 37 -9.39 -16.78 -6.72
CA LYS A 37 -10.20 -18.00 -6.46
C LYS A 37 -11.62 -17.89 -7.01
N ILE A 38 -12.24 -16.72 -6.88
CA ILE A 38 -13.59 -16.47 -7.41
C ILE A 38 -13.57 -16.03 -8.88
N LYS A 39 -12.39 -15.90 -9.50
CA LYS A 39 -12.19 -15.42 -10.88
C LYS A 39 -12.82 -14.05 -11.13
N LEU A 40 -12.72 -13.13 -10.16
CA LEU A 40 -13.17 -11.76 -10.33
C LEU A 40 -12.27 -11.06 -11.35
N PRO A 41 -12.80 -10.36 -12.37
CA PRO A 41 -12.01 -9.59 -13.31
C PRO A 41 -11.56 -8.28 -12.64
N TYR A 42 -10.39 -8.27 -12.03
CA TYR A 42 -9.86 -7.09 -11.33
C TYR A 42 -8.43 -6.79 -11.77
N THR A 43 -8.05 -5.54 -11.58
CA THR A 43 -6.69 -5.03 -11.71
C THR A 43 -6.43 -3.94 -10.69
N VAL A 44 -5.17 -3.64 -10.46
CA VAL A 44 -4.75 -2.52 -9.62
C VAL A 44 -4.01 -1.52 -10.49
N GLY A 45 -4.46 -0.26 -10.48
CA GLY A 45 -3.78 0.84 -11.15
C GLY A 45 -3.08 1.75 -10.14
N TYR A 46 -1.99 2.35 -10.56
CA TYR A 46 -1.26 3.36 -9.80
C TYR A 46 -1.36 4.73 -10.45
N GLY A 47 -1.54 5.73 -9.60
CA GLY A 47 -1.56 7.10 -10.05
C GLY A 47 -1.80 8.11 -8.94
N MET A 48 -1.85 9.37 -9.33
CA MET A 48 -2.02 10.50 -8.43
C MET A 48 -2.72 11.66 -9.14
N THR A 49 -3.23 12.61 -8.38
CA THR A 49 -3.95 13.76 -8.94
C THR A 49 -3.11 14.53 -9.95
N GLU A 50 -1.82 14.67 -9.68
CA GLU A 50 -0.84 15.35 -10.54
C GLU A 50 -0.59 14.65 -11.88
N ALA A 51 -1.07 13.40 -12.03
CA ALA A 51 -0.94 12.59 -13.25
C ALA A 51 -2.28 12.31 -13.97
N THR A 52 -3.36 12.97 -13.62
CA THR A 52 -4.73 12.99 -14.21
C THR A 52 -5.34 11.64 -14.60
N PRO A 53 -5.53 10.68 -13.75
CA PRO A 53 -4.77 10.38 -12.53
C PRO A 53 -3.73 9.29 -12.71
N LEU A 54 -3.68 8.59 -13.88
CA LEU A 54 -3.09 7.25 -14.04
C LEU A 54 -1.65 7.31 -14.54
N LEU A 55 -0.76 6.54 -13.90
CA LEU A 55 0.65 6.36 -14.26
C LEU A 55 0.98 4.94 -14.71
N ALA A 56 0.36 3.93 -14.08
CA ALA A 56 0.57 2.54 -14.44
C ALA A 56 -0.73 1.74 -14.33
N TYR A 57 -0.89 0.78 -15.25
CA TYR A 57 -2.08 -0.06 -15.37
C TYR A 57 -1.80 -1.29 -16.26
N ALA A 58 -2.51 -2.37 -16.01
CA ALA A 58 -2.63 -3.49 -16.92
C ALA A 58 -4.08 -4.00 -16.89
N GLY A 59 -4.63 -4.45 -18.01
CA GLY A 59 -5.94 -5.10 -18.03
C GLY A 59 -5.97 -6.36 -17.16
N SER A 60 -7.12 -6.74 -16.63
CA SER A 60 -7.26 -7.85 -15.69
C SER A 60 -6.76 -9.20 -16.22
N SER A 61 -6.72 -9.37 -17.55
CA SER A 61 -6.14 -10.56 -18.21
C SER A 61 -4.61 -10.60 -18.19
N GLU A 62 -3.95 -9.44 -18.05
CA GLU A 62 -2.49 -9.29 -18.06
C GLU A 62 -1.95 -8.89 -16.67
N TYR A 63 -2.84 -8.63 -15.74
CA TYR A 63 -2.48 -8.14 -14.41
C TYR A 63 -1.67 -9.16 -13.61
N VAL A 64 -0.54 -8.73 -13.11
CA VAL A 64 0.33 -9.49 -12.20
C VAL A 64 0.02 -9.06 -10.76
N ALA A 65 -0.43 -10.00 -9.93
CA ALA A 65 -0.82 -9.70 -8.55
C ALA A 65 0.31 -9.06 -7.73
N GLY A 66 -0.05 -8.03 -6.97
CA GLY A 66 0.90 -7.23 -6.19
C GLY A 66 1.59 -6.13 -6.99
N SER A 67 1.47 -6.11 -8.34
CA SER A 67 1.95 -5.00 -9.17
C SER A 67 0.88 -3.92 -9.35
N CYS A 68 1.24 -2.86 -10.06
CA CYS A 68 0.30 -1.86 -10.56
C CYS A 68 0.23 -1.86 -12.09
N GLY A 69 0.66 -2.96 -12.74
CA GLY A 69 0.76 -3.04 -14.19
C GLY A 69 1.96 -2.26 -14.75
N LYS A 70 1.90 -1.92 -16.03
CA LYS A 70 2.96 -1.21 -16.76
C LYS A 70 2.65 0.28 -16.87
N PRO A 71 3.67 1.13 -17.12
CA PRO A 71 3.44 2.53 -17.45
C PRO A 71 2.42 2.69 -18.58
N VAL A 72 1.54 3.69 -18.45
CA VAL A 72 0.56 4.01 -19.50
C VAL A 72 1.24 4.69 -20.70
N ASP A 73 0.68 4.57 -21.89
CA ASP A 73 1.30 5.04 -23.14
C ASP A 73 1.55 6.56 -23.17
N CYS A 74 0.77 7.35 -22.44
CA CYS A 74 0.90 8.81 -22.38
C CYS A 74 1.93 9.29 -21.35
N ALA A 75 2.58 8.38 -20.60
CA ALA A 75 3.57 8.72 -19.58
C ALA A 75 4.83 7.85 -19.66
N VAL A 76 5.97 8.47 -19.50
CA VAL A 76 7.24 7.80 -19.23
C VAL A 76 7.38 7.74 -17.70
N VAL A 77 7.49 6.54 -17.15
CA VAL A 77 7.74 6.31 -15.72
C VAL A 77 9.14 5.72 -15.57
N ARG A 78 9.93 6.29 -14.66
CA ARG A 78 11.24 5.76 -14.30
C ARG A 78 11.37 5.60 -12.78
N ILE A 79 12.31 4.80 -12.35
CA ILE A 79 12.74 4.68 -10.97
C ILE A 79 14.08 5.40 -10.85
N ASP A 80 14.19 6.31 -9.89
CA ASP A 80 15.44 7.01 -9.57
C ASP A 80 16.37 6.06 -8.78
N SER A 81 17.05 5.21 -9.53
CA SER A 81 17.89 4.13 -9.01
C SER A 81 18.91 3.70 -10.07
N ASP A 82 20.08 3.26 -9.63
CA ASP A 82 21.13 2.68 -10.51
C ASP A 82 20.71 1.32 -11.09
N ASP A 83 19.82 0.61 -10.41
CA ASP A 83 19.24 -0.67 -10.86
C ASP A 83 17.73 -0.71 -10.53
N PRO A 84 16.89 -0.20 -11.44
CA PRO A 84 15.44 -0.10 -11.22
C PRO A 84 14.71 -1.42 -11.01
N GLN A 85 15.34 -2.56 -11.29
CA GLN A 85 14.76 -3.89 -11.11
C GLN A 85 15.07 -4.50 -9.74
N HIS A 86 16.17 -4.11 -9.11
CA HIS A 86 16.64 -4.72 -7.86
C HIS A 86 16.79 -3.72 -6.71
N ILE A 87 16.96 -2.43 -7.02
CA ILE A 87 17.15 -1.37 -6.03
C ILE A 87 15.94 -0.43 -6.07
N VAL A 88 15.23 -0.34 -4.96
CA VAL A 88 14.09 0.56 -4.80
C VAL A 88 14.54 2.01 -4.89
N GLY A 89 13.85 2.80 -5.71
CA GLY A 89 14.07 4.24 -5.86
C GLY A 89 12.76 5.02 -5.94
N GLU A 90 12.87 6.37 -6.02
CA GLU A 90 11.69 7.21 -6.20
C GLU A 90 11.10 6.99 -7.60
N ILE A 91 9.79 6.80 -7.65
CA ILE A 91 9.03 6.74 -8.89
C ILE A 91 8.93 8.16 -9.43
N GLN A 92 9.38 8.37 -10.65
CA GLN A 92 9.31 9.66 -11.33
C GLN A 92 8.57 9.51 -12.67
N ALA A 93 7.76 10.50 -13.02
CA ALA A 93 6.90 10.41 -14.20
C ALA A 93 6.95 11.69 -15.05
N LYS A 94 6.87 11.53 -16.38
CA LYS A 94 6.80 12.63 -17.35
C LYS A 94 5.87 12.24 -18.49
N GLY A 95 4.99 13.13 -18.90
CA GLY A 95 4.05 12.86 -19.99
C GLY A 95 2.99 13.94 -20.11
N ASP A 96 2.14 13.79 -21.11
CA ASP A 96 1.08 14.77 -21.42
C ASP A 96 -0.03 14.81 -20.36
N ASN A 97 -0.12 13.76 -19.54
CA ASN A 97 -1.05 13.65 -18.42
C ASN A 97 -0.52 14.25 -17.11
N ILE A 98 0.73 14.76 -17.08
CA ILE A 98 1.31 15.36 -15.88
C ILE A 98 0.94 16.83 -15.78
N CYS A 99 0.56 17.28 -14.59
CA CYS A 99 0.24 18.69 -14.32
C CYS A 99 1.48 19.59 -14.52
N LEU A 100 1.23 20.88 -14.79
CA LEU A 100 2.30 21.87 -14.97
C LEU A 100 2.87 22.41 -13.65
N GLY A 101 2.23 22.10 -12.53
CA GLY A 101 2.59 22.59 -11.21
C GLY A 101 1.40 22.97 -10.34
N TYR A 102 1.66 23.61 -9.21
CA TYR A 102 0.65 24.02 -8.24
C TYR A 102 0.29 25.50 -8.39
N TYR A 103 -1.00 25.78 -8.53
CA TYR A 103 -1.50 27.13 -8.72
C TYR A 103 -1.09 28.07 -7.58
N LYS A 104 -0.49 29.21 -7.93
CA LYS A 104 0.02 30.24 -7.00
C LYS A 104 1.01 29.69 -5.95
N ASN A 105 1.67 28.58 -6.23
CA ASN A 105 2.69 28.01 -5.35
C ASN A 105 3.95 27.61 -6.17
N PRO A 106 4.78 28.58 -6.57
CA PRO A 106 5.96 28.32 -7.39
C PRO A 106 7.03 27.50 -6.67
N GLU A 107 7.16 27.64 -5.36
CA GLU A 107 8.11 26.87 -4.55
C GLU A 107 7.75 25.38 -4.58
N ALA A 108 6.52 25.00 -4.22
CA ALA A 108 6.07 23.62 -4.30
C ALA A 108 6.10 23.08 -5.73
N SER A 109 5.89 23.92 -6.74
CA SER A 109 5.99 23.53 -8.14
C SER A 109 7.44 23.21 -8.53
N ALA A 110 8.40 24.02 -8.09
CA ALA A 110 9.82 23.76 -8.33
C ALA A 110 10.29 22.46 -7.65
N ASP A 111 9.87 22.23 -6.41
CA ASP A 111 10.22 21.04 -5.64
C ASP A 111 9.60 19.74 -6.22
N ALA A 112 8.45 19.87 -6.89
CA ALA A 112 7.73 18.71 -7.44
C ALA A 112 8.39 18.12 -8.68
N PHE A 113 9.29 18.84 -9.36
CA PHE A 113 9.91 18.38 -10.60
C PHE A 113 11.42 18.27 -10.47
N THR A 114 11.98 17.33 -11.22
CA THR A 114 13.42 17.21 -11.43
C THR A 114 13.89 18.26 -12.45
N GLU A 115 15.20 18.50 -12.54
CA GLU A 115 15.79 19.43 -13.52
C GLU A 115 15.46 19.05 -14.97
N ASP A 116 15.35 17.76 -15.26
CA ASP A 116 14.99 17.22 -16.57
C ASP A 116 13.46 17.07 -16.77
N GLY A 117 12.65 17.59 -15.83
CA GLY A 117 11.21 17.78 -15.95
C GLY A 117 10.36 16.55 -15.65
N PHE A 118 10.86 15.60 -14.86
CA PHE A 118 10.03 14.51 -14.32
C PHE A 118 9.37 14.95 -13.02
N LEU A 119 8.08 14.62 -12.87
CA LEU A 119 7.36 14.76 -11.60
C LEU A 119 7.93 13.77 -10.57
N ARG A 120 8.30 14.27 -9.40
CA ARG A 120 8.63 13.46 -8.21
C ARG A 120 7.34 13.02 -7.54
N THR A 121 7.05 11.73 -7.56
CA THR A 121 5.79 11.26 -6.98
C THR A 121 5.82 11.17 -5.45
N GLY A 122 7.01 11.09 -4.86
CA GLY A 122 7.22 10.80 -3.45
C GLY A 122 6.90 9.34 -3.09
N ASP A 123 6.54 8.52 -4.06
CA ASP A 123 6.36 7.08 -3.90
C ASP A 123 7.64 6.35 -4.29
N LEU A 124 7.93 5.25 -3.59
CA LEU A 124 9.10 4.40 -3.84
C LEU A 124 8.65 3.10 -4.50
N GLY A 125 9.44 2.59 -5.43
CA GLY A 125 9.09 1.37 -6.14
C GLY A 125 10.25 0.77 -6.93
N LEU A 126 9.94 -0.27 -7.66
CA LEU A 126 10.82 -0.95 -8.63
C LEU A 126 10.00 -1.56 -9.76
N PHE A 127 10.68 -1.94 -10.85
CA PHE A 127 10.09 -2.72 -11.92
C PHE A 127 10.51 -4.19 -11.80
N ASP A 128 9.66 -5.12 -12.28
CA ASP A 128 10.12 -6.46 -12.59
C ASP A 128 10.75 -6.55 -14.00
N ALA A 129 11.21 -7.74 -14.37
CA ALA A 129 11.84 -7.97 -15.66
C ALA A 129 10.87 -7.77 -16.85
N ASP A 130 9.57 -7.87 -16.62
CA ASP A 130 8.51 -7.69 -17.62
C ASP A 130 8.01 -6.24 -17.68
N GLY A 131 8.55 -5.34 -16.84
CA GLY A 131 8.21 -3.92 -16.76
C GLY A 131 6.97 -3.61 -15.95
N ASN A 132 6.50 -4.52 -15.09
CA ASN A 132 5.44 -4.21 -14.14
C ASN A 132 5.99 -3.40 -12.98
N LEU A 133 5.26 -2.37 -12.57
CA LEU A 133 5.60 -1.47 -11.47
C LEU A 133 5.11 -2.03 -10.14
N TYR A 134 5.99 -2.06 -9.14
CA TYR A 134 5.67 -2.43 -7.75
C TYR A 134 5.92 -1.25 -6.83
N ILE A 135 4.88 -0.83 -6.10
CA ILE A 135 4.99 0.22 -5.09
C ILE A 135 5.48 -0.41 -3.78
N LYS A 136 6.49 0.20 -3.17
CA LYS A 136 7.08 -0.23 -1.90
C LYS A 136 6.63 0.60 -0.71
N GLY A 137 6.41 1.88 -0.91
CA GLY A 137 5.96 2.81 0.13
C GLY A 137 6.18 4.26 -0.25
N ARG A 138 6.15 5.12 0.75
CA ARG A 138 6.39 6.56 0.60
C ARG A 138 7.79 6.95 1.05
N SER A 139 8.48 7.81 0.30
CA SER A 139 9.82 8.30 0.68
C SER A 139 9.82 8.99 2.05
N LYS A 140 8.78 9.76 2.36
CA LYS A 140 8.61 10.47 3.65
C LYS A 140 8.26 9.54 4.82
N SER A 141 7.81 8.32 4.56
CA SER A 141 7.46 7.32 5.58
C SER A 141 8.56 6.30 5.83
N MET A 142 9.52 6.20 4.93
CA MET A 142 10.62 5.24 5.02
C MET A 142 11.38 5.40 6.35
N ILE A 143 11.67 4.29 7.00
CA ILE A 143 12.43 4.20 8.23
C ILE A 143 13.80 3.61 7.90
N LEU A 144 14.86 4.25 8.38
CA LEU A 144 16.21 3.69 8.26
C LEU A 144 16.48 2.81 9.48
N SER A 145 16.72 1.52 9.26
CA SER A 145 17.10 0.59 10.33
C SER A 145 18.49 0.91 10.88
N ALA A 146 18.79 0.38 12.07
CA ALA A 146 20.08 0.58 12.72
C ALA A 146 21.29 0.06 11.90
N ASN A 147 21.07 -0.90 10.99
CA ASN A 147 22.04 -1.47 10.06
C ASN A 147 22.03 -0.80 8.68
N GLY A 148 21.34 0.33 8.52
CA GLY A 148 21.35 1.10 7.28
C GLY A 148 20.41 0.56 6.19
N GLN A 149 19.53 -0.40 6.50
CA GLN A 149 18.55 -0.92 5.56
C GLN A 149 17.27 -0.09 5.58
N ASN A 150 16.70 0.15 4.41
CA ASN A 150 15.43 0.83 4.27
C ASN A 150 14.29 -0.10 4.68
N ILE A 151 13.44 0.37 5.58
CA ILE A 151 12.21 -0.29 5.99
C ILE A 151 11.05 0.55 5.45
N TYR A 152 10.13 -0.11 4.78
CA TYR A 152 8.90 0.49 4.26
C TYR A 152 7.75 0.15 5.21
N PRO A 153 7.29 1.09 6.04
CA PRO A 153 6.25 0.81 7.04
C PRO A 153 5.00 0.19 6.45
N GLU A 154 4.65 0.58 5.23
CA GLU A 154 3.48 0.08 4.52
C GLU A 154 3.56 -1.43 4.24
N GLU A 155 4.77 -1.97 3.97
CA GLU A 155 4.97 -3.43 3.81
C GLU A 155 4.79 -4.17 5.13
N VAL A 156 5.30 -3.61 6.23
CA VAL A 156 5.13 -4.17 7.58
C VAL A 156 3.67 -4.14 7.99
N GLU A 157 2.99 -3.01 7.76
CA GLU A 157 1.56 -2.84 8.04
C GLU A 157 0.69 -3.80 7.24
N ALA A 158 1.03 -4.08 5.99
CA ALA A 158 0.30 -5.07 5.20
C ALA A 158 0.31 -6.45 5.87
N VAL A 159 1.43 -6.84 6.46
CA VAL A 159 1.55 -8.09 7.23
C VAL A 159 0.79 -8.03 8.55
N VAL A 160 0.88 -6.92 9.28
CA VAL A 160 0.14 -6.71 10.54
C VAL A 160 -1.37 -6.69 10.29
N ASN A 161 -1.82 -5.98 9.25
CA ASN A 161 -3.24 -5.89 8.88
C ASN A 161 -3.83 -7.22 8.38
N SER A 162 -2.99 -8.20 8.00
CA SER A 162 -3.45 -9.55 7.66
C SER A 162 -3.69 -10.44 8.89
N GLN A 163 -3.30 -9.99 10.09
CA GLN A 163 -3.48 -10.78 11.31
C GLN A 163 -4.94 -10.75 11.78
N PRO A 164 -5.42 -11.85 12.41
CA PRO A 164 -6.77 -11.88 12.98
C PRO A 164 -7.03 -10.71 13.94
N TYR A 165 -8.24 -10.17 13.88
CA TYR A 165 -8.74 -9.06 14.71
C TYR A 165 -8.02 -7.71 14.51
N VAL A 166 -7.11 -7.58 13.56
CA VAL A 166 -6.53 -6.28 13.19
C VAL A 166 -7.43 -5.60 12.18
N GLN A 167 -7.93 -4.42 12.52
CA GLN A 167 -8.70 -3.59 11.60
C GLN A 167 -7.79 -2.67 10.78
N GLU A 168 -6.84 -2.03 11.47
CA GLU A 168 -5.84 -1.16 10.84
C GLU A 168 -4.62 -0.99 11.74
N SER A 169 -3.49 -0.66 11.14
CA SER A 169 -2.25 -0.43 11.88
C SER A 169 -1.41 0.72 11.29
N VAL A 170 -0.53 1.26 12.14
CA VAL A 170 0.51 2.22 11.76
C VAL A 170 1.82 1.76 12.37
N VAL A 171 2.84 1.59 11.55
CA VAL A 171 4.19 1.26 12.00
C VAL A 171 5.02 2.53 12.09
N VAL A 172 5.63 2.73 13.25
CA VAL A 172 6.47 3.89 13.58
C VAL A 172 7.83 3.46 14.11
N ASP A 173 8.80 4.37 13.98
CA ASP A 173 10.09 4.22 14.66
C ASP A 173 10.03 4.88 16.04
N ARG A 174 10.34 4.13 17.08
CA ARG A 174 10.55 4.65 18.43
C ARG A 174 11.89 4.17 18.96
N ALA A 175 12.84 5.09 19.08
CA ALA A 175 14.20 4.81 19.54
C ALA A 175 14.89 3.68 18.73
N SER A 176 14.84 3.76 17.41
CA SER A 176 15.38 2.79 16.45
C SER A 176 14.77 1.38 16.57
N LYS A 177 13.54 1.30 17.03
CA LYS A 177 12.75 0.07 17.08
C LYS A 177 11.40 0.26 16.40
N LEU A 178 11.00 -0.73 15.60
CA LEU A 178 9.69 -0.71 14.99
C LEU A 178 8.62 -1.02 16.03
N VAL A 179 7.65 -0.14 16.13
CA VAL A 179 6.46 -0.32 16.95
C VAL A 179 5.24 -0.29 16.05
N ALA A 180 4.41 -1.32 16.12
CA ALA A 180 3.14 -1.35 15.42
C ALA A 180 2.03 -0.88 16.36
N LEU A 181 1.43 0.25 16.05
CA LEU A 181 0.20 0.72 16.68
C LEU A 181 -0.96 0.02 15.96
N VAL A 182 -1.84 -0.63 16.71
CA VAL A 182 -2.90 -1.48 16.12
C VAL A 182 -4.25 -1.09 16.69
N TYR A 183 -5.20 -0.82 15.83
CA TYR A 183 -6.60 -0.73 16.18
C TYR A 183 -7.29 -2.07 15.87
N LEU A 184 -7.94 -2.63 16.89
CA LEU A 184 -8.59 -3.94 16.78
C LEU A 184 -10.01 -3.83 16.22
N ASP A 185 -10.43 -4.84 15.47
CA ASP A 185 -11.80 -5.03 15.00
C ASP A 185 -12.71 -5.44 16.17
N GLN A 186 -13.36 -4.44 16.76
CA GLN A 186 -14.24 -4.60 17.90
C GLN A 186 -15.49 -5.47 17.60
N GLU A 187 -15.89 -5.52 16.33
CA GLU A 187 -17.03 -6.35 15.92
C GLU A 187 -16.62 -7.82 15.85
N ALA A 188 -15.47 -8.11 15.25
CA ALA A 188 -14.92 -9.46 15.19
C ALA A 188 -14.62 -10.02 16.58
N LEU A 189 -14.03 -9.22 17.49
CA LEU A 189 -13.78 -9.63 18.88
C LEU A 189 -15.07 -10.03 19.60
N ARG A 190 -16.12 -9.23 19.48
CA ARG A 190 -17.43 -9.50 20.10
C ARG A 190 -18.12 -10.72 19.49
N LYS A 191 -18.03 -10.86 18.16
CA LYS A 191 -18.65 -11.99 17.44
C LYS A 191 -18.05 -13.33 17.85
N ASP A 192 -16.75 -13.37 18.03
CA ASP A 192 -16.02 -14.60 18.38
C ASP A 192 -15.98 -14.82 19.90
N GLY A 193 -16.46 -13.83 20.69
CA GLY A 193 -16.63 -13.95 22.14
C GLY A 193 -15.33 -14.01 22.94
N LEU A 194 -14.27 -13.35 22.45
CA LEU A 194 -12.97 -13.31 23.15
C LEU A 194 -13.13 -12.68 24.54
N ASP A 195 -12.56 -13.35 25.52
CA ASP A 195 -12.48 -12.83 26.89
C ASP A 195 -11.34 -11.81 27.07
N GLN A 196 -11.26 -11.23 28.26
CA GLN A 196 -10.28 -10.17 28.55
C GLN A 196 -8.83 -10.68 28.54
N GLU A 197 -8.61 -11.92 28.90
CA GLU A 197 -7.30 -12.57 28.91
C GLU A 197 -6.83 -12.81 27.46
N GLU A 198 -7.70 -13.37 26.62
CA GLU A 198 -7.44 -13.60 25.21
C GLU A 198 -7.13 -12.28 24.46
N VAL A 199 -7.87 -11.20 24.76
CA VAL A 199 -7.62 -9.87 24.18
C VAL A 199 -6.27 -9.30 24.66
N SER A 200 -5.90 -9.53 25.92
CA SER A 200 -4.62 -9.05 26.46
C SER A 200 -3.39 -9.73 25.81
N ASP A 201 -3.56 -10.93 25.28
CA ASP A 201 -2.51 -11.70 24.60
C ASP A 201 -2.37 -11.35 23.11
N LEU A 202 -3.36 -10.67 22.53
CA LEU A 202 -3.34 -10.33 21.08
C LEU A 202 -2.11 -9.56 20.65
N PRO A 203 -1.59 -8.54 21.36
CA PRO A 203 -0.41 -7.80 20.95
C PRO A 203 0.79 -8.71 20.66
N GLU A 204 1.08 -9.62 21.56
CA GLU A 204 2.21 -10.54 21.42
C GLU A 204 1.98 -11.59 20.34
N ARG A 205 0.75 -12.09 20.20
CA ARG A 205 0.37 -13.01 19.11
C ARG A 205 0.49 -12.36 17.74
N ILE A 206 0.02 -11.13 17.59
CA ILE A 206 0.14 -10.34 16.35
C ILE A 206 1.61 -10.14 16.04
N ARG A 207 2.43 -9.72 17.01
CA ARG A 207 3.87 -9.52 16.84
C ARG A 207 4.55 -10.78 16.34
N ILE A 208 4.41 -11.91 17.04
CA ILE A 208 5.07 -13.18 16.70
C ILE A 208 4.63 -13.66 15.30
N ASN A 209 3.35 -13.58 14.99
CA ASN A 209 2.84 -14.07 13.70
C ASN A 209 3.26 -13.16 12.54
N SER A 210 3.37 -11.86 12.77
CA SER A 210 3.88 -10.91 11.78
C SER A 210 5.38 -11.12 11.54
N ASP A 211 6.18 -11.26 12.60
CA ASP A 211 7.63 -11.44 12.52
C ASP A 211 8.04 -12.71 11.77
N ARG A 212 7.21 -13.77 11.79
CA ARG A 212 7.44 -14.97 10.97
C ARG A 212 7.37 -14.73 9.46
N GLN A 213 6.72 -13.67 9.04
CA GLN A 213 6.52 -13.30 7.64
C GLN A 213 7.43 -12.15 7.22
N LEU A 214 7.97 -11.40 8.18
CA LEU A 214 8.82 -10.24 7.96
C LEU A 214 10.31 -10.62 7.90
N PRO A 215 11.10 -9.93 7.05
CA PRO A 215 12.54 -10.03 7.08
C PRO A 215 13.12 -9.63 8.45
N ASN A 216 14.27 -10.17 8.81
CA ASN A 216 14.90 -9.92 10.12
C ASN A 216 15.14 -8.42 10.42
N TYR A 217 15.39 -7.61 9.38
CA TYR A 217 15.67 -6.18 9.55
C TYR A 217 14.41 -5.33 9.77
N SER A 218 13.20 -5.88 9.53
CA SER A 218 11.92 -5.21 9.69
C SER A 218 11.01 -5.84 10.74
N GLN A 219 11.58 -6.63 11.65
CA GLN A 219 10.84 -7.23 12.76
C GLN A 219 10.33 -6.18 13.74
N ILE A 220 9.14 -6.45 14.28
CA ILE A 220 8.42 -5.56 15.18
C ILE A 220 8.88 -5.78 16.61
N ALA A 221 9.40 -4.75 17.25
CA ALA A 221 9.83 -4.84 18.64
C ALA A 221 8.64 -4.89 19.62
N LYS A 222 7.53 -4.24 19.27
CA LYS A 222 6.33 -4.15 20.12
C LYS A 222 5.09 -3.88 19.29
N VAL A 223 3.98 -4.48 19.68
CA VAL A 223 2.63 -4.11 19.24
C VAL A 223 1.95 -3.36 20.37
N GLU A 224 1.35 -2.21 20.09
CA GLU A 224 0.57 -1.40 21.02
C GLU A 224 -0.86 -1.26 20.51
N ILE A 225 -1.82 -1.66 21.31
CA ILE A 225 -3.24 -1.48 20.98
C ILE A 225 -3.63 -0.03 21.24
N VAL A 226 -4.32 0.57 20.28
CA VAL A 226 -4.92 1.90 20.42
C VAL A 226 -6.43 1.77 20.62
N ASP A 227 -6.99 2.64 21.48
CA ASP A 227 -8.40 2.59 21.87
C ASP A 227 -9.34 3.23 20.85
N GLN A 228 -8.80 4.02 19.93
CA GLN A 228 -9.56 4.78 18.94
C GLN A 228 -9.03 4.51 17.53
N PRO A 229 -9.92 4.53 16.51
CA PRO A 229 -9.50 4.47 15.12
C PRO A 229 -8.52 5.58 14.78
N PHE A 230 -7.60 5.31 13.86
CA PHE A 230 -6.65 6.33 13.41
C PHE A 230 -7.35 7.46 12.66
N GLU A 231 -6.89 8.70 12.89
CA GLU A 231 -7.34 9.84 12.10
C GLU A 231 -6.96 9.69 10.63
N LYS A 232 -7.91 9.98 9.74
CA LYS A 232 -7.74 9.81 8.31
C LYS A 232 -7.91 11.13 7.56
N THR A 233 -7.26 11.17 6.41
CA THR A 233 -7.50 12.21 5.40
C THR A 233 -8.86 11.98 4.72
N PRO A 234 -9.39 12.95 3.94
CA PRO A 234 -10.59 12.73 3.12
C PRO A 234 -10.48 11.54 2.14
N LYS A 235 -9.25 11.14 1.77
CA LYS A 235 -8.96 9.95 0.94
C LYS A 235 -8.87 8.66 1.76
N MET A 236 -9.29 8.65 3.03
CA MET A 236 -9.23 7.51 3.96
C MET A 236 -7.81 7.00 4.27
N SER A 237 -6.76 7.74 3.94
CA SER A 237 -5.37 7.43 4.34
C SER A 237 -5.11 7.92 5.76
N ILE A 238 -4.44 7.10 6.56
CA ILE A 238 -4.09 7.46 7.95
C ILE A 238 -3.11 8.64 7.97
N LYS A 239 -3.37 9.62 8.84
CA LYS A 239 -2.51 10.78 9.08
C LYS A 239 -1.30 10.38 9.95
N ARG A 240 -0.34 9.68 9.36
CA ARG A 240 0.83 9.10 10.06
C ARG A 240 1.60 10.11 10.93
N PHE A 241 1.65 11.39 10.54
CA PHE A 241 2.37 12.43 11.25
C PHE A 241 1.84 12.67 12.68
N LEU A 242 0.63 12.21 12.99
CA LEU A 242 0.05 12.30 14.34
C LEU A 242 0.55 11.21 15.29
N TYR A 243 1.20 10.17 14.78
CA TYR A 243 1.54 8.96 15.56
C TYR A 243 3.05 8.71 15.67
N LYS A 244 3.88 9.66 15.26
CA LYS A 244 5.36 9.59 15.33
C LYS A 244 5.87 9.65 16.76
#